data_350dd3f4642043929e5eae71ace72c69
#
_entry.id   350dd3f4642043929e5eae71ace72c69
#
_cell.length_a   1.000
_cell.length_b   1.000
_cell.length_c   1.000
_cell.angle_alpha   90.00
_cell.angle_beta   90.00
_cell.angle_gamma   90.00
#
_symmetry.space_group_name_H-M   'P 1'
#
loop_
_entity.id
_entity.type
_entity.pdbx_description
1 polymer ?
#
loop_
_entity_poly.entity_id
_entity_poly.type
_entity_poly.pdbx_seq_one_letter_code
_entity_poly.pdbx_strand_id
1 'polypeptide(L)'
;MNNKQLAPALILSLLLTACGSGNQTPPRITLESETPDEVPEYRHTSRQLDLPITNQWDNWHCNEGDLTVRYADSSKTRLQVRYASGEQTLEARPGHNPATFENGQLAFHSDGKQAVLARPASADILMSGCHP
;
A
#
# COMPACT_ATOMS: atom_id res chain seq x y z
N MET A 1 -28.07 16.40 42.14
CA MET A 1 -27.65 15.21 42.87
C MET A 1 -26.49 14.62 42.08
N ASN A 2 -25.31 15.12 42.29
CA ASN A 2 -24.18 14.61 43.06
C ASN A 2 -23.87 13.13 42.81
N ASN A 3 -22.85 12.85 42.08
CA ASN A 3 -21.81 11.91 42.56
C ASN A 3 -20.47 12.22 41.95
N LYS A 4 -19.68 12.86 42.78
CA LYS A 4 -18.20 12.86 42.79
C LYS A 4 -17.73 11.48 43.24
N GLN A 5 -16.77 10.89 42.54
CA GLN A 5 -15.77 9.98 43.10
C GLN A 5 -14.54 10.12 42.23
N LEU A 6 -13.55 10.89 42.64
CA LEU A 6 -12.41 10.54 43.50
C LEU A 6 -11.56 9.39 42.98
N ALA A 7 -10.39 9.82 42.53
CA ALA A 7 -9.19 9.00 42.25
C ALA A 7 -8.75 8.16 43.48
N PRO A 8 -7.89 7.16 43.27
CA PRO A 8 -6.57 7.32 43.84
C PRO A 8 -5.42 7.00 42.88
N ALA A 9 -4.40 7.81 43.06
CA ALA A 9 -3.04 7.56 42.68
C ALA A 9 -2.48 6.38 43.49
N LEU A 10 -1.63 5.57 42.90
CA LEU A 10 -0.61 4.79 43.64
C LEU A 10 0.48 4.30 42.66
N ILE A 11 1.66 4.92 42.80
CA ILE A 11 2.97 4.33 43.20
C ILE A 11 3.66 3.61 42.05
N LEU A 12 4.61 4.26 41.40
CA LEU A 12 6.04 4.32 41.68
C LEU A 12 6.68 2.95 42.03
N SER A 13 7.34 2.35 41.05
CA SER A 13 8.41 1.40 41.30
C SER A 13 9.53 1.60 40.29
N LEU A 14 10.54 2.36 40.76
CA LEU A 14 11.89 2.31 40.23
C LEU A 14 12.48 0.94 40.52
N LEU A 15 12.94 0.27 39.51
CA LEU A 15 13.95 -0.77 39.61
C LEU A 15 15.12 -0.42 38.72
N LEU A 16 16.10 0.24 39.30
CA LEU A 16 17.48 0.25 38.85
C LEU A 16 18.06 -1.13 39.05
N THR A 17 18.53 -1.77 38.06
CA THR A 17 19.52 -2.84 38.10
C THR A 17 20.61 -2.53 37.10
N ALA A 18 21.62 -2.06 37.55
CA ALA A 18 23.04 -2.28 37.75
C ALA A 18 23.74 -3.00 36.60
N CYS A 19 24.66 -2.22 36.00
CA CYS A 19 26.00 -2.56 35.56
C CYS A 19 26.38 -4.05 35.49
N GLY A 20 26.61 -4.50 34.28
CA GLY A 20 27.51 -5.58 33.99
C GLY A 20 28.63 -5.07 33.12
N SER A 21 29.75 -4.64 33.69
CA SER A 21 31.00 -4.43 32.98
C SER A 21 31.54 -5.79 32.54
N GLY A 22 31.23 -6.20 31.34
CA GLY A 22 31.91 -7.29 30.66
C GLY A 22 32.91 -6.72 29.69
N ASN A 23 34.17 -6.66 30.08
CA ASN A 23 35.30 -6.52 29.17
C ASN A 23 35.30 -7.73 28.23
N GLN A 24 34.60 -7.64 27.13
CA GLN A 24 34.82 -8.57 26.01
C GLN A 24 35.68 -7.86 24.98
N THR A 25 36.91 -8.27 24.90
CA THR A 25 37.81 -7.98 23.80
C THR A 25 37.09 -8.34 22.52
N PRO A 26 36.93 -7.43 21.54
CA PRO A 26 36.29 -7.77 20.29
C PRO A 26 37.14 -8.79 19.56
N PRO A 27 36.58 -9.87 19.03
CA PRO A 27 37.31 -10.79 18.19
C PRO A 27 37.80 -10.02 16.98
N ARG A 28 39.11 -10.12 16.73
CA ARG A 28 39.75 -9.54 15.59
C ARG A 28 39.20 -10.25 14.35
N ILE A 29 38.25 -9.63 13.67
CA ILE A 29 37.77 -10.12 12.40
C ILE A 29 38.88 -9.88 11.39
N THR A 30 39.52 -10.94 10.98
CA THR A 30 40.40 -10.95 9.81
C THR A 30 39.50 -10.64 8.62
N LEU A 31 39.74 -9.49 8.00
CA LEU A 31 39.16 -9.15 6.71
C LEU A 31 39.74 -10.11 5.67
N GLU A 32 39.15 -11.27 5.53
CA GLU A 32 39.25 -12.02 4.30
C GLU A 32 38.43 -11.23 3.27
N SER A 33 39.13 -10.85 2.23
CA SER A 33 38.57 -10.18 1.06
C SER A 33 37.66 -11.16 0.34
N GLU A 34 36.42 -11.25 0.83
CA GLU A 34 35.35 -11.85 0.06
C GLU A 34 34.89 -10.82 -0.97
N THR A 35 35.04 -11.20 -2.22
CA THR A 35 34.38 -10.61 -3.39
C THR A 35 33.01 -10.14 -3.02
N PRO A 36 32.59 -8.94 -3.47
CA PRO A 36 31.22 -8.48 -3.24
C PRO A 36 30.28 -9.46 -3.93
N ASP A 37 29.80 -10.43 -3.17
CA ASP A 37 28.65 -11.22 -3.56
C ASP A 37 27.52 -10.25 -3.87
N GLU A 38 26.98 -10.45 -5.05
CA GLU A 38 25.80 -9.79 -5.56
C GLU A 38 24.81 -9.57 -4.42
N VAL A 39 24.66 -8.32 -4.03
CA VAL A 39 23.56 -7.89 -3.21
C VAL A 39 22.32 -8.40 -3.94
N PRO A 40 21.54 -9.32 -3.36
CA PRO A 40 20.31 -9.72 -4.00
C PRO A 40 19.50 -8.43 -4.16
N GLU A 41 19.41 -7.99 -5.41
CA GLU A 41 18.53 -6.91 -5.80
C GLU A 41 17.13 -7.31 -5.31
N TYR A 42 16.74 -6.77 -4.18
CA TYR A 42 15.39 -6.87 -3.69
C TYR A 42 14.53 -6.21 -4.77
N ARG A 43 14.20 -6.99 -5.77
CA ARG A 43 13.12 -6.63 -6.67
C ARG A 43 11.91 -6.51 -5.78
N HIS A 44 11.63 -5.29 -5.38
CA HIS A 44 10.29 -4.91 -5.03
C HIS A 44 9.44 -5.24 -6.24
N THR A 45 9.01 -6.47 -6.33
CA THR A 45 7.90 -6.84 -7.17
C THR A 45 6.68 -6.19 -6.53
N SER A 46 6.58 -4.88 -6.66
CA SER A 46 5.28 -4.25 -6.75
C SER A 46 4.57 -5.09 -7.79
N ARG A 47 3.58 -5.85 -7.41
CA ARG A 47 2.69 -6.51 -8.37
C ARG A 47 1.97 -5.37 -9.07
N GLN A 48 2.70 -4.80 -10.01
CA GLN A 48 2.22 -3.78 -10.88
C GLN A 48 1.13 -4.45 -11.69
N LEU A 49 -0.03 -3.85 -11.72
CA LEU A 49 -1.12 -4.28 -12.58
C LEU A 49 -0.56 -4.49 -13.98
N ASP A 50 -0.42 -5.73 -14.42
CA ASP A 50 0.14 -6.11 -15.71
C ASP A 50 -0.89 -5.92 -16.84
N LEU A 51 -1.44 -4.70 -16.92
CA LEU A 51 -2.20 -4.31 -18.08
C LEU A 51 -1.22 -4.03 -19.22
N PRO A 52 -1.48 -4.55 -20.43
CA PRO A 52 -0.65 -4.24 -21.57
C PRO A 52 -0.70 -2.72 -21.83
N ILE A 53 0.47 -2.11 -22.09
CA ILE A 53 0.56 -0.70 -22.50
C ILE A 53 0.08 -0.59 -23.94
N THR A 54 -1.20 -0.79 -24.13
CA THR A 54 -1.88 -0.60 -25.40
C THR A 54 -2.89 0.52 -25.20
N ASN A 55 -3.21 1.26 -26.26
CA ASN A 55 -4.35 2.17 -26.24
C ASN A 55 -5.69 1.43 -26.09
N GLN A 56 -5.64 0.16 -25.75
CA GLN A 56 -6.79 -0.72 -25.63
C GLN A 56 -7.35 -0.61 -24.23
N TRP A 57 -8.65 -0.56 -24.14
CA TRP A 57 -9.39 -0.63 -22.89
C TRP A 57 -9.54 -2.08 -22.45
N ASP A 58 -9.20 -2.37 -21.21
CA ASP A 58 -9.45 -3.65 -20.55
C ASP A 58 -10.79 -3.58 -19.83
N ASN A 59 -11.62 -4.59 -20.10
CA ASN A 59 -12.96 -4.67 -19.54
C ASN A 59 -12.90 -5.45 -18.23
N TRP A 60 -13.54 -4.90 -17.22
CA TRP A 60 -13.72 -5.52 -15.92
C TRP A 60 -15.21 -5.66 -15.62
N HIS A 61 -15.61 -6.85 -15.19
CA HIS A 61 -16.98 -7.16 -14.79
C HIS A 61 -17.10 -7.05 -13.29
N CYS A 62 -17.98 -6.16 -12.82
CA CYS A 62 -18.22 -5.90 -11.41
C CYS A 62 -19.66 -6.28 -11.02
N ASN A 63 -19.93 -6.38 -9.72
CA ASN A 63 -21.28 -6.67 -9.24
C ASN A 63 -22.30 -5.60 -9.67
N GLU A 64 -21.87 -4.36 -9.81
CA GLU A 64 -22.70 -3.21 -10.15
C GLU A 64 -22.73 -2.87 -11.65
N GLY A 65 -21.96 -3.60 -12.47
CA GLY A 65 -21.89 -3.39 -13.93
C GLY A 65 -20.46 -3.45 -14.47
N ASP A 66 -20.27 -2.91 -15.67
CA ASP A 66 -18.98 -2.96 -16.35
C ASP A 66 -18.12 -1.74 -16.02
N LEU A 67 -16.84 -1.99 -15.85
CA LEU A 67 -15.79 -1.03 -15.68
C LEU A 67 -14.72 -1.25 -16.73
N THR A 68 -14.27 -0.19 -17.40
CA THR A 68 -13.13 -0.30 -18.32
C THR A 68 -11.99 0.58 -17.86
N VAL A 69 -10.77 0.07 -17.99
CA VAL A 69 -9.56 0.77 -17.57
C VAL A 69 -8.48 0.70 -18.65
N ARG A 70 -7.62 1.72 -18.69
CA ARG A 70 -6.37 1.68 -19.45
C ARG A 70 -5.33 2.57 -18.81
N TYR A 71 -4.06 2.28 -19.05
CA TYR A 71 -3.02 3.23 -18.72
C TYR A 71 -3.01 4.40 -19.68
N ALA A 72 -2.97 5.63 -19.15
CA ALA A 72 -2.90 6.85 -19.93
C ALA A 72 -1.47 7.19 -20.37
N ASP A 73 -0.46 6.55 -19.76
CA ASP A 73 0.94 6.75 -20.06
C ASP A 73 1.75 5.46 -20.01
N SER A 74 2.91 5.48 -20.66
CA SER A 74 3.83 4.34 -20.71
C SER A 74 4.52 4.04 -19.39
N SER A 75 4.59 5.03 -18.47
CA SER A 75 5.15 4.87 -17.12
C SER A 75 4.17 4.26 -16.15
N LYS A 76 2.92 4.00 -16.58
CA LYS A 76 1.86 3.43 -15.75
C LYS A 76 1.56 4.23 -14.48
N THR A 77 1.77 5.54 -14.54
CA THR A 77 1.51 6.45 -13.42
C THR A 77 0.12 7.04 -13.45
N ARG A 78 -0.58 6.96 -14.59
CA ARG A 78 -1.95 7.43 -14.75
C ARG A 78 -2.83 6.33 -15.33
N LEU A 79 -4.00 6.15 -14.71
CA LEU A 79 -5.02 5.21 -15.11
C LEU A 79 -6.27 5.98 -15.55
N GLN A 80 -6.79 5.69 -16.73
CA GLN A 80 -8.11 6.12 -17.13
C GLN A 80 -9.12 5.03 -16.77
N VAL A 81 -10.19 5.45 -16.14
CA VAL A 81 -11.28 4.59 -15.69
C VAL A 81 -12.58 5.09 -16.29
N ARG A 82 -13.32 4.19 -16.95
CA ARG A 82 -14.65 4.48 -17.51
C ARG A 82 -15.67 3.56 -16.86
N TYR A 83 -16.75 4.13 -16.39
CA TYR A 83 -17.86 3.44 -15.75
C TYR A 83 -19.18 4.21 -16.00
N ALA A 84 -20.31 3.78 -15.45
CA ALA A 84 -21.61 4.32 -15.76
C ALA A 84 -21.74 5.85 -15.60
N SER A 85 -20.99 6.46 -14.67
CA SER A 85 -21.04 7.91 -14.44
C SER A 85 -20.06 8.72 -15.31
N GLY A 86 -19.28 8.08 -16.21
CA GLY A 86 -18.38 8.74 -17.11
C GLY A 86 -16.93 8.22 -17.04
N GLU A 87 -16.01 9.04 -17.53
CA GLU A 87 -14.58 8.74 -17.60
C GLU A 87 -13.81 9.66 -16.66
N GLN A 88 -12.84 9.10 -15.94
CA GLN A 88 -11.97 9.81 -15.02
C GLN A 88 -10.52 9.38 -15.21
N THR A 89 -9.57 10.29 -15.00
CA THR A 89 -8.15 9.98 -14.93
C THR A 89 -7.71 10.01 -13.45
N LEU A 90 -7.03 8.95 -13.05
CA LEU A 90 -6.52 8.72 -11.71
C LEU A 90 -4.99 8.65 -11.75
N GLU A 91 -4.35 9.09 -10.68
CA GLU A 91 -2.90 9.05 -10.53
C GLU A 91 -2.48 7.94 -9.56
N ALA A 92 -1.38 7.26 -9.88
CA ALA A 92 -0.84 6.19 -9.05
C ALA A 92 -0.40 6.72 -7.69
N ARG A 93 -0.74 6.02 -6.63
CA ARG A 93 -0.17 6.23 -5.29
C ARG A 93 1.01 5.29 -5.06
N PRO A 94 2.24 5.82 -5.04
CA PRO A 94 3.42 5.02 -4.82
C PRO A 94 3.39 4.30 -3.46
N GLY A 95 3.91 3.08 -3.42
CA GLY A 95 4.06 2.33 -2.17
C GLY A 95 2.79 1.67 -1.63
N HIS A 96 1.68 1.72 -2.36
CA HIS A 96 0.45 1.02 -2.00
C HIS A 96 0.40 -0.40 -2.59
N ASN A 97 0.03 -1.37 -1.76
CA ASN A 97 -0.29 -2.73 -2.18
C ASN A 97 -1.61 -3.13 -1.50
N PRO A 98 -2.70 -3.38 -2.23
CA PRO A 98 -2.82 -3.44 -3.69
C PRO A 98 -2.54 -2.11 -4.39
N ALA A 99 -2.28 -2.18 -5.71
CA ALA A 99 -2.06 -0.99 -6.54
C ALA A 99 -3.25 -0.03 -6.42
N THR A 100 -2.96 1.23 -6.15
CA THR A 100 -3.97 2.26 -5.91
C THR A 100 -3.76 3.42 -6.86
N PHE A 101 -4.85 3.84 -7.52
CA PHE A 101 -4.90 5.04 -8.35
C PHE A 101 -6.03 5.94 -7.87
N GLU A 102 -5.80 7.22 -7.72
CA GLU A 102 -6.82 8.14 -7.21
C GLU A 102 -6.70 9.57 -7.77
N ASN A 103 -7.79 10.34 -7.65
CA ASN A 103 -7.81 11.78 -7.99
C ASN A 103 -8.52 12.64 -6.93
N GLY A 104 -8.71 12.12 -5.71
CA GLY A 104 -9.44 12.78 -4.64
C GLY A 104 -10.97 12.59 -4.70
N GLN A 105 -11.54 12.28 -5.87
CA GLN A 105 -12.97 11.96 -6.02
C GLN A 105 -13.21 10.46 -6.12
N LEU A 106 -12.30 9.77 -6.81
CA LEU A 106 -12.33 8.34 -7.03
C LEU A 106 -11.01 7.70 -6.63
N ALA A 107 -11.08 6.46 -6.19
CA ALA A 107 -9.95 5.58 -6.01
C ALA A 107 -10.26 4.22 -6.61
N PHE A 108 -9.33 3.73 -7.42
CA PHE A 108 -9.32 2.39 -7.97
C PHE A 108 -8.22 1.58 -7.28
N HIS A 109 -8.61 0.47 -6.67
CA HIS A 109 -7.70 -0.45 -6.00
C HIS A 109 -7.74 -1.78 -6.72
N SER A 110 -6.58 -2.35 -7.05
CA SER A 110 -6.51 -3.65 -7.69
C SER A 110 -5.26 -4.44 -7.30
N ASP A 111 -5.45 -5.74 -7.13
CA ASP A 111 -4.37 -6.72 -6.97
C ASP A 111 -4.03 -7.45 -8.28
N GLY A 112 -4.62 -7.02 -9.40
CA GLY A 112 -4.47 -7.62 -10.74
C GLY A 112 -5.44 -8.76 -11.04
N LYS A 113 -6.18 -9.26 -10.03
CA LYS A 113 -7.22 -10.28 -10.19
C LYS A 113 -8.59 -9.77 -9.81
N GLN A 114 -8.62 -8.90 -8.83
CA GLN A 114 -9.83 -8.25 -8.36
C GLN A 114 -9.58 -6.75 -8.25
N ALA A 115 -10.66 -5.99 -8.38
CA ALA A 115 -10.62 -4.55 -8.21
C ALA A 115 -11.86 -4.02 -7.50
N VAL A 116 -11.70 -2.81 -6.97
CA VAL A 116 -12.75 -2.02 -6.35
C VAL A 116 -12.61 -0.58 -6.82
N LEU A 117 -13.74 0.04 -7.17
CA LEU A 117 -13.83 1.48 -7.41
C LEU A 117 -14.61 2.13 -6.25
N ALA A 118 -14.03 3.13 -5.61
CA ALA A 118 -14.61 3.76 -4.43
C ALA A 118 -14.51 5.29 -4.48
N ARG A 119 -15.28 5.96 -3.63
CA ARG A 119 -15.14 7.39 -3.31
C ARG A 119 -14.44 7.53 -1.96
N PRO A 120 -13.18 7.96 -1.91
CA PRO A 120 -12.45 8.05 -0.64
C PRO A 120 -13.10 9.00 0.38
N ALA A 121 -13.65 10.11 -0.10
CA ALA A 121 -14.23 11.15 0.77
C ALA A 121 -15.46 10.70 1.56
N SER A 122 -16.27 9.79 0.99
CA SER A 122 -17.50 9.28 1.61
C SER A 122 -17.39 7.83 2.06
N ALA A 123 -16.26 7.18 1.76
CA ALA A 123 -16.03 5.75 1.94
C ALA A 123 -17.06 4.86 1.21
N ASP A 124 -17.70 5.41 0.16
CA ASP A 124 -18.64 4.65 -0.65
C ASP A 124 -17.93 3.74 -1.64
N ILE A 125 -18.30 2.49 -1.69
CA ILE A 125 -17.90 1.57 -2.74
C ILE A 125 -18.88 1.73 -3.91
N LEU A 126 -18.37 2.12 -5.07
CA LEU A 126 -19.16 2.32 -6.28
C LEU A 126 -19.26 1.04 -7.09
N MET A 127 -18.17 0.28 -7.16
CA MET A 127 -18.09 -0.98 -7.88
C MET A 127 -17.23 -1.96 -7.10
N SER A 128 -17.71 -3.17 -6.96
CA SER A 128 -17.09 -4.21 -6.14
C SER A 128 -17.02 -5.55 -6.87
N GLY A 129 -16.14 -6.43 -6.41
CA GLY A 129 -15.99 -7.75 -7.00
C GLY A 129 -15.61 -7.71 -8.49
N CYS A 130 -14.94 -6.63 -8.92
CA CYS A 130 -14.52 -6.49 -10.31
C CYS A 130 -13.43 -7.49 -10.65
N HIS A 131 -13.56 -8.16 -11.78
CA HIS A 131 -12.58 -9.11 -12.33
C HIS A 131 -12.48 -8.93 -13.84
N PRO A 132 -11.29 -9.12 -14.45
CA PRO A 132 -11.06 -9.00 -15.88
C PRO A 132 -11.73 -10.11 -16.68
#